data_114738b4f99f0b4ed08a4def09992b72
#
_entry.id   114738b4f99f0b4ed08a4def09992b72
#
_cell.length_a   1.000
_cell.length_b   1.000
_cell.length_c   1.000
_cell.angle_alpha   90.00
_cell.angle_beta   90.00
_cell.angle_gamma   90.00
#
_symmetry.space_group_name_H-M   'P 1'
#
loop_
_entity.id
_entity.type
_entity.pdbx_description
1 polymer ?
#
loop_
_entity_poly.entity_id
_entity_poly.type
_entity_poly.pdbx_seq_one_letter_code
_entity_poly.pdbx_strand_id
1 'polypeptide(L)'
;RGGELPYIQEIANKIINEEKIDTTLMNGYKNQYLSLVEELDKSSSIFTDKELLNFINIGLILNLFPNAKIINCTRDPVNNCWSIYKNHFPIKTKFVNDFKDIAKFYKLYLSTMTFWQNEFPQNIFTLNYENLVENPRDQIEKVLNFCNLEWDENVMNHNKSSRIIRTLSFDQANKPISNKVSNTTKNYESMIGDLIKEF
;
A
#
# COMPACT_ATOMS: atom_id res chain seq x y z
N ARG A 1 14.31 -1.95 1.69
CA ARG A 1 12.88 -2.10 1.98
C ARG A 1 12.59 -1.61 3.41
N GLY A 2 11.83 -0.51 3.53
CA GLY A 2 11.49 0.12 4.81
C GLY A 2 10.38 -0.60 5.59
N GLY A 3 9.48 -1.28 4.92
CA GLY A 3 8.28 -1.83 5.55
C GLY A 3 7.19 -0.77 5.71
N GLU A 4 6.53 -0.72 6.86
CA GLU A 4 5.52 0.28 7.23
C GLU A 4 6.22 1.38 8.03
N LEU A 5 6.47 2.54 7.39
CA LEU A 5 7.20 3.66 8.00
C LEU A 5 6.24 4.81 8.31
N PRO A 6 6.24 5.35 9.54
CA PRO A 6 5.35 6.44 9.94
C PRO A 6 5.80 7.81 9.39
N TYR A 7 6.96 7.90 8.74
CA TYR A 7 7.65 9.16 8.46
C TYR A 7 6.86 10.14 7.60
N ILE A 8 6.17 9.66 6.55
CA ILE A 8 5.34 10.53 5.71
C ILE A 8 4.18 11.12 6.52
N GLN A 9 3.54 10.31 7.38
CA GLN A 9 2.46 10.79 8.24
C GLN A 9 2.98 11.78 9.29
N GLU A 10 4.16 11.56 9.84
CA GLU A 10 4.79 12.49 10.78
C GLU A 10 5.11 13.83 10.11
N ILE A 11 5.63 13.82 8.88
CA ILE A 11 5.87 15.04 8.10
C ILE A 11 4.55 15.75 7.79
N ALA A 12 3.51 15.02 7.35
CA ALA A 12 2.20 15.58 7.10
C ALA A 12 1.62 16.29 8.34
N ASN A 13 1.72 15.66 9.51
CA ASN A 13 1.27 16.24 10.78
C ASN A 13 2.05 17.51 11.19
N LYS A 14 3.34 17.60 10.84
CA LYS A 14 4.15 18.81 11.09
C LYS A 14 3.73 19.93 10.14
N ILE A 15 3.60 19.63 8.85
CA ILE A 15 3.24 20.63 7.81
C ILE A 15 1.90 21.34 8.10
N ILE A 16 0.92 20.63 8.66
CA ILE A 16 -0.40 21.22 9.01
C ILE A 16 -0.26 22.37 9.99
N ASN A 17 0.79 22.40 10.82
CA ASN A 17 1.00 23.43 11.85
C ASN A 17 2.02 24.50 11.41
N GLU A 18 2.52 24.45 10.18
CA GLU A 18 3.46 25.45 9.68
C GLU A 18 2.73 26.68 9.15
N GLU A 19 3.18 27.86 9.56
CA GLU A 19 2.62 29.16 9.07
C GLU A 19 2.92 29.38 7.59
N LYS A 20 4.04 28.87 7.10
CA LYS A 20 4.48 29.02 5.73
C LYS A 20 5.14 27.74 5.21
N ILE A 21 4.63 27.26 4.10
CA ILE A 21 5.19 26.13 3.37
C ILE A 21 5.96 26.65 2.17
N ASP A 22 7.29 26.55 2.22
CA ASP A 22 8.15 26.95 1.11
C ASP A 22 9.14 25.82 0.73
N THR A 23 9.90 26.05 -0.34
CA THR A 23 10.86 25.08 -0.87
C THR A 23 11.94 24.69 0.13
N THR A 24 12.37 25.62 1.00
CA THR A 24 13.40 25.35 2.01
C THR A 24 12.88 24.36 3.05
N LEU A 25 11.67 24.57 3.55
CA LEU A 25 11.01 23.68 4.50
C LEU A 25 10.80 22.29 3.88
N MET A 26 10.28 22.23 2.65
CA MET A 26 10.05 20.96 1.95
C MET A 26 11.36 20.19 1.70
N ASN A 27 12.43 20.87 1.33
CA ASN A 27 13.75 20.24 1.20
C ASN A 27 14.27 19.73 2.56
N GLY A 28 14.02 20.44 3.64
CA GLY A 28 14.33 19.97 5.00
C GLY A 28 13.65 18.64 5.32
N TYR A 29 12.34 18.53 5.08
CA TYR A 29 11.59 17.28 5.29
C TYR A 29 12.04 16.15 4.35
N LYS A 30 12.33 16.46 3.08
CA LYS A 30 12.90 15.50 2.15
C LYS A 30 14.20 14.91 2.67
N ASN A 31 15.14 15.77 3.09
CA ASN A 31 16.43 15.34 3.62
C ASN A 31 16.29 14.52 4.90
N GLN A 32 15.37 14.92 5.79
CA GLN A 32 15.06 14.15 6.99
C GLN A 32 14.58 12.74 6.64
N TYR A 33 13.64 12.61 5.70
CA TYR A 33 13.15 11.30 5.25
C TYR A 33 14.28 10.45 4.67
N LEU A 34 15.11 11.02 3.78
CA LEU A 34 16.22 10.30 3.16
C LEU A 34 17.26 9.83 4.19
N SER A 35 17.59 10.64 5.18
CA SER A 35 18.50 10.22 6.27
C SER A 35 17.96 9.03 7.05
N LEU A 36 16.66 9.03 7.37
CA LEU A 36 16.02 7.91 8.08
C LEU A 36 16.00 6.62 7.23
N VAL A 37 15.81 6.76 5.92
CA VAL A 37 15.85 5.63 4.99
C VAL A 37 17.27 5.07 4.85
N GLU A 38 18.28 5.93 4.78
CA GLU A 38 19.69 5.52 4.73
C GLU A 38 20.14 4.78 5.99
N GLU A 39 19.62 5.14 7.16
CA GLU A 39 19.88 4.40 8.40
C GLU A 39 19.34 2.96 8.34
N LEU A 40 18.25 2.73 7.61
CA LEU A 40 17.63 1.40 7.48
C LEU A 40 18.37 0.52 6.45
N ASP A 41 18.87 1.09 5.39
CA ASP A 41 19.60 0.37 4.32
C ASP A 41 20.53 1.31 3.55
N LYS A 42 21.82 1.19 3.82
CA LYS A 42 22.88 1.99 3.16
C LYS A 42 23.32 1.45 1.80
N SER A 43 22.87 0.25 1.44
CA SER A 43 23.39 -0.48 0.28
C SER A 43 22.49 -0.38 -0.95
N SER A 44 21.19 -0.06 -0.75
CA SER A 44 20.20 -0.10 -1.83
C SER A 44 20.02 1.27 -2.48
N SER A 45 20.07 1.31 -3.81
CA SER A 45 19.73 2.50 -4.61
C SER A 45 18.21 2.72 -4.73
N ILE A 46 17.40 1.70 -4.41
CA ILE A 46 15.93 1.73 -4.49
C ILE A 46 15.36 1.38 -3.14
N PHE A 47 14.43 2.20 -2.69
CA PHE A 47 13.74 2.03 -1.43
C PHE A 47 12.23 1.87 -1.65
N THR A 48 11.60 0.98 -0.89
CA THR A 48 10.15 0.80 -0.90
C THR A 48 9.59 1.06 0.49
N ASP A 49 8.60 1.93 0.57
CA ASP A 49 7.80 2.21 1.75
C ASP A 49 6.38 1.67 1.51
N LYS A 50 5.89 0.86 2.45
CA LYS A 50 4.56 0.24 2.38
C LYS A 50 3.75 0.62 3.62
N GLU A 51 3.59 1.89 3.93
CA GLU A 51 2.64 2.36 4.93
C GLU A 51 1.24 2.48 4.30
N LEU A 52 0.25 1.80 4.90
CA LEU A 52 -1.08 1.67 4.30
C LEU A 52 -1.79 3.00 4.13
N LEU A 53 -1.58 3.95 5.05
CA LEU A 53 -2.23 5.27 5.01
C LEU A 53 -1.52 6.28 4.11
N ASN A 54 -0.41 5.91 3.47
CA ASN A 54 0.29 6.80 2.54
C ASN A 54 -0.57 7.22 1.34
N PHE A 55 -1.66 6.49 1.04
CA PHE A 55 -2.60 6.90 0.01
C PHE A 55 -3.24 8.28 0.27
N ILE A 56 -3.38 8.68 1.52
CA ILE A 56 -3.88 10.03 1.90
C ILE A 56 -2.85 11.11 1.53
N ASN A 57 -1.58 10.77 1.58
CA ASN A 57 -0.46 11.70 1.48
C ASN A 57 0.26 11.66 0.12
N ILE A 58 -0.34 11.10 -0.95
CA ILE A 58 0.33 10.97 -2.26
C ILE A 58 0.79 12.31 -2.80
N GLY A 59 -0.01 13.38 -2.66
CA GLY A 59 0.39 14.72 -3.06
C GLY A 59 1.65 15.22 -2.33
N LEU A 60 1.75 14.97 -1.02
CA LEU A 60 2.96 15.27 -0.24
C LEU A 60 4.16 14.43 -0.71
N ILE A 61 3.95 13.12 -0.90
CA ILE A 61 5.01 12.21 -1.38
C ILE A 61 5.56 12.70 -2.71
N LEU A 62 4.71 13.04 -3.67
CA LEU A 62 5.12 13.49 -4.99
C LEU A 62 5.70 14.92 -5.00
N ASN A 63 5.34 15.74 -4.02
CA ASN A 63 6.00 17.03 -3.82
C ASN A 63 7.44 16.86 -3.29
N LEU A 64 7.63 15.97 -2.32
CA LEU A 64 8.97 15.64 -1.79
C LEU A 64 9.82 14.86 -2.80
N PHE A 65 9.20 13.92 -3.52
CA PHE A 65 9.85 12.98 -4.43
C PHE A 65 9.10 12.91 -5.77
N PRO A 66 9.30 13.87 -6.69
CA PRO A 66 8.54 13.94 -7.94
C PRO A 66 8.64 12.71 -8.83
N ASN A 67 9.73 11.95 -8.70
CA ASN A 67 9.97 10.71 -9.45
C ASN A 67 9.49 9.44 -8.73
N ALA A 68 8.86 9.57 -7.56
CA ALA A 68 8.33 8.42 -6.85
C ALA A 68 7.29 7.68 -7.69
N LYS A 69 7.33 6.35 -7.65
CA LYS A 69 6.36 5.46 -8.28
C LYS A 69 5.42 4.90 -7.22
N ILE A 70 4.14 5.13 -7.40
CA ILE A 70 3.09 4.69 -6.49
C ILE A 70 2.43 3.44 -7.08
N ILE A 71 2.47 2.33 -6.37
CA ILE A 71 1.78 1.10 -6.75
C ILE A 71 0.54 0.96 -5.88
N ASN A 72 -0.62 1.19 -6.47
CA ASN A 72 -1.91 1.04 -5.83
C ASN A 72 -2.40 -0.40 -5.97
N CYS A 73 -2.25 -1.20 -4.92
CA CYS A 73 -2.71 -2.58 -4.90
C CYS A 73 -4.20 -2.64 -4.56
N THR A 74 -5.03 -3.02 -5.54
CA THR A 74 -6.48 -3.18 -5.38
C THR A 74 -6.86 -4.64 -5.22
N ARG A 75 -8.00 -4.88 -4.61
CA ARG A 75 -8.61 -6.20 -4.45
C ARG A 75 -10.14 -6.06 -4.46
N ASP A 76 -10.86 -7.16 -4.74
CA ASP A 76 -12.31 -7.20 -4.56
C ASP A 76 -12.74 -6.55 -3.23
N PRO A 77 -13.67 -5.59 -3.25
CA PRO A 77 -14.03 -4.79 -2.07
C PRO A 77 -14.50 -5.63 -0.89
N VAL A 78 -15.37 -6.61 -1.13
CA VAL A 78 -15.95 -7.45 -0.09
C VAL A 78 -14.86 -8.34 0.53
N ASN A 79 -14.02 -8.96 -0.30
CA ASN A 79 -12.90 -9.78 0.16
C ASN A 79 -11.86 -8.96 0.95
N ASN A 80 -11.61 -7.72 0.53
CA ASN A 80 -10.68 -6.82 1.22
C ASN A 80 -11.24 -6.40 2.59
N CYS A 81 -12.48 -5.90 2.64
CA CYS A 81 -13.14 -5.47 3.87
C CYS A 81 -13.34 -6.63 4.85
N TRP A 82 -13.71 -7.82 4.37
CA TRP A 82 -13.76 -9.02 5.18
C TRP A 82 -12.39 -9.38 5.76
N SER A 83 -11.34 -9.27 4.95
CA SER A 83 -9.97 -9.51 5.44
C SER A 83 -9.56 -8.52 6.53
N ILE A 84 -9.97 -7.26 6.43
CA ILE A 84 -9.74 -6.24 7.47
C ILE A 84 -10.49 -6.63 8.74
N TYR A 85 -11.79 -6.95 8.65
CA TYR A 85 -12.64 -7.27 9.79
C TYR A 85 -12.14 -8.45 10.61
N LYS A 86 -11.74 -9.55 9.95
CA LYS A 86 -11.29 -10.78 10.64
C LYS A 86 -9.88 -10.72 11.22
N ASN A 87 -9.09 -9.72 10.86
CA ASN A 87 -7.73 -9.58 11.36
C ASN A 87 -7.68 -8.63 12.55
N HIS A 88 -6.85 -8.95 13.54
CA HIS A 88 -6.64 -8.08 14.69
C HIS A 88 -5.72 -6.92 14.31
N PHE A 89 -6.32 -5.73 14.17
CA PHE A 89 -5.58 -4.49 14.05
C PHE A 89 -5.36 -3.83 15.42
N PRO A 90 -4.32 -3.00 15.58
CA PRO A 90 -4.11 -2.27 16.83
C PRO A 90 -5.34 -1.44 17.24
N ILE A 91 -5.60 -1.32 18.53
CA ILE A 91 -6.77 -0.67 19.15
C ILE A 91 -7.06 0.75 18.61
N LYS A 92 -6.06 1.42 18.06
CA LYS A 92 -6.21 2.77 17.48
C LYS A 92 -7.04 2.81 16.18
N THR A 93 -7.30 1.66 15.56
CA THR A 93 -8.01 1.55 14.28
C THR A 93 -9.47 1.16 14.52
N LYS A 94 -10.26 2.07 15.12
CA LYS A 94 -11.63 1.77 15.57
C LYS A 94 -12.59 1.34 14.46
N PHE A 95 -12.41 1.83 13.24
CA PHE A 95 -13.30 1.53 12.11
C PHE A 95 -13.28 0.06 11.67
N VAL A 96 -12.25 -0.71 12.03
CA VAL A 96 -12.08 -2.12 11.60
C VAL A 96 -13.03 -3.11 12.28
N ASN A 97 -13.81 -2.67 13.26
CA ASN A 97 -14.70 -3.52 14.04
C ASN A 97 -16.18 -3.49 13.59
N ASP A 98 -16.49 -2.69 12.58
CA ASP A 98 -17.86 -2.53 12.05
C ASP A 98 -17.84 -2.55 10.52
N PHE A 99 -18.73 -3.31 9.89
CA PHE A 99 -18.79 -3.45 8.43
C PHE A 99 -19.09 -2.14 7.71
N LYS A 100 -19.98 -1.30 8.27
CA LYS A 100 -20.33 -0.02 7.66
C LYS A 100 -19.18 0.96 7.73
N ASP A 101 -18.46 0.96 8.84
CA ASP A 101 -17.30 1.86 9.00
C ASP A 101 -16.13 1.43 8.11
N ILE A 102 -15.87 0.11 8.00
CA ILE A 102 -14.89 -0.43 7.03
C ILE A 102 -15.28 -0.04 5.60
N ALA A 103 -16.55 -0.23 5.22
CA ALA A 103 -17.04 0.09 3.88
C ALA A 103 -16.94 1.60 3.58
N LYS A 104 -17.29 2.47 4.54
CA LYS A 104 -17.10 3.93 4.42
C LYS A 104 -15.63 4.29 4.19
N PHE A 105 -14.73 3.70 4.97
CA PHE A 105 -13.30 3.94 4.82
C PHE A 105 -12.78 3.44 3.47
N TYR A 106 -13.26 2.30 3.01
CA TYR A 106 -12.91 1.78 1.68
C TYR A 106 -13.42 2.69 0.56
N LYS A 107 -14.65 3.21 0.64
CA LYS A 107 -15.20 4.18 -0.31
C LYS A 107 -14.40 5.49 -0.31
N LEU A 108 -13.95 5.96 0.88
CA LEU A 108 -13.05 7.10 0.99
C LEU A 108 -11.71 6.82 0.28
N TYR A 109 -11.12 5.65 0.52
CA TYR A 109 -9.92 5.23 -0.19
C TYR A 109 -10.13 5.27 -1.71
N LEU A 110 -11.20 4.69 -2.24
CA LEU A 110 -11.48 4.68 -3.67
C LEU A 110 -11.58 6.10 -4.25
N SER A 111 -12.34 6.99 -3.60
CA SER A 111 -12.49 8.39 -4.06
C SER A 111 -11.17 9.16 -4.03
N THR A 112 -10.38 8.95 -2.97
CA THR A 112 -9.05 9.57 -2.83
C THR A 112 -8.09 9.06 -3.91
N MET A 113 -8.06 7.75 -4.16
CA MET A 113 -7.20 7.20 -5.20
C MET A 113 -7.63 7.62 -6.61
N THR A 114 -8.94 7.73 -6.87
CA THR A 114 -9.44 8.28 -8.14
C THR A 114 -8.97 9.72 -8.35
N PHE A 115 -9.04 10.55 -7.31
CA PHE A 115 -8.50 11.91 -7.36
C PHE A 115 -7.00 11.90 -7.70
N TRP A 116 -6.19 11.12 -6.97
CA TRP A 116 -4.75 11.09 -7.22
C TRP A 116 -4.38 10.52 -8.60
N GLN A 117 -5.11 9.54 -9.11
CA GLN A 117 -4.90 8.98 -10.45
C GLN A 117 -5.16 10.01 -11.55
N ASN A 118 -6.14 10.90 -11.35
CA ASN A 118 -6.42 11.99 -12.29
C ASN A 118 -5.33 13.08 -12.23
N GLU A 119 -4.85 13.42 -11.02
CA GLU A 119 -3.82 14.44 -10.85
C GLU A 119 -2.42 13.96 -11.26
N PHE A 120 -2.09 12.69 -11.01
CA PHE A 120 -0.74 12.14 -11.21
C PHE A 120 -0.76 10.81 -12.00
N PRO A 121 -1.34 10.77 -13.22
CA PRO A 121 -1.53 9.51 -13.97
C PRO A 121 -0.20 8.81 -14.32
N GLN A 122 0.91 9.54 -14.43
CA GLN A 122 2.22 8.99 -14.76
C GLN A 122 2.98 8.41 -13.55
N ASN A 123 2.51 8.74 -12.34
CA ASN A 123 3.16 8.33 -11.10
C ASN A 123 2.45 7.16 -10.41
N ILE A 124 1.24 6.81 -10.84
CA ILE A 124 0.39 5.82 -10.14
C ILE A 124 0.08 4.65 -11.08
N PHE A 125 0.44 3.46 -10.66
CA PHE A 125 0.08 2.20 -11.32
C PHE A 125 -0.90 1.42 -10.44
N THR A 126 -2.02 0.97 -11.00
CA THR A 126 -2.97 0.11 -10.28
C THR A 126 -2.68 -1.35 -10.58
N LEU A 127 -2.34 -2.09 -9.53
CA LEU A 127 -2.12 -3.53 -9.56
C LEU A 127 -3.33 -4.22 -8.92
N ASN A 128 -4.12 -4.93 -9.73
CA ASN A 128 -5.22 -5.73 -9.23
C ASN A 128 -4.70 -7.09 -8.70
N TYR A 129 -5.08 -7.42 -7.47
CA TYR A 129 -4.61 -8.63 -6.79
C TYR A 129 -5.08 -9.91 -7.49
N GLU A 130 -6.32 -9.96 -7.96
CA GLU A 130 -6.89 -11.12 -8.66
C GLU A 130 -6.10 -11.39 -9.94
N ASN A 131 -5.82 -10.36 -10.74
CA ASN A 131 -5.00 -10.47 -11.95
C ASN A 131 -3.55 -10.89 -11.63
N LEU A 132 -2.98 -10.37 -10.54
CA LEU A 132 -1.63 -10.77 -10.10
C LEU A 132 -1.57 -12.25 -9.76
N VAL A 133 -2.60 -12.77 -9.10
CA VAL A 133 -2.64 -14.17 -8.70
C VAL A 133 -2.90 -15.09 -9.89
N GLU A 134 -3.69 -14.65 -10.86
CA GLU A 134 -4.01 -15.41 -12.08
C GLU A 134 -2.83 -15.42 -13.07
N ASN A 135 -2.19 -14.27 -13.26
CA ASN A 135 -1.11 -14.07 -14.24
C ASN A 135 0.11 -13.36 -13.61
N PRO A 136 0.80 -14.00 -12.63
CA PRO A 136 1.79 -13.33 -11.80
C PRO A 136 2.98 -12.78 -12.61
N ARG A 137 3.50 -13.53 -13.60
CA ARG A 137 4.64 -13.08 -14.40
C ARG A 137 4.31 -11.81 -15.18
N ASP A 138 3.20 -11.80 -15.92
CA ASP A 138 2.75 -10.64 -16.71
C ASP A 138 2.52 -9.40 -15.84
N GLN A 139 1.87 -9.57 -14.70
CA GLN A 139 1.57 -8.45 -13.81
C GLN A 139 2.83 -7.89 -13.11
N ILE A 140 3.75 -8.75 -12.71
CA ILE A 140 5.02 -8.31 -12.12
C ILE A 140 5.88 -7.59 -13.19
N GLU A 141 5.92 -8.09 -14.42
CA GLU A 141 6.63 -7.44 -15.53
C GLU A 141 6.10 -6.03 -15.79
N LYS A 142 4.78 -5.83 -15.79
CA LYS A 142 4.16 -4.50 -15.89
C LYS A 142 4.56 -3.56 -14.74
N VAL A 143 4.61 -4.07 -13.51
CA VAL A 143 5.05 -3.30 -12.34
C VAL A 143 6.52 -2.90 -12.48
N LEU A 144 7.39 -3.82 -12.86
CA LEU A 144 8.82 -3.55 -13.05
C LEU A 144 9.05 -2.51 -14.15
N ASN A 145 8.38 -2.66 -15.29
CA ASN A 145 8.43 -1.68 -16.39
C ASN A 145 7.97 -0.29 -15.94
N PHE A 146 6.87 -0.21 -15.20
CA PHE A 146 6.41 1.05 -14.62
C PHE A 146 7.43 1.68 -13.67
N CYS A 147 8.15 0.86 -12.92
CA CYS A 147 9.21 1.30 -12.00
C CYS A 147 10.56 1.55 -12.69
N ASN A 148 10.68 1.35 -14.00
CA ASN A 148 11.93 1.38 -14.77
C ASN A 148 12.97 0.40 -14.21
N LEU A 149 12.52 -0.81 -13.85
CA LEU A 149 13.36 -1.89 -13.33
C LEU A 149 13.44 -3.03 -14.34
N GLU A 150 14.59 -3.64 -14.43
CA GLU A 150 14.80 -4.84 -15.25
C GLU A 150 14.21 -6.07 -14.56
N TRP A 151 13.87 -7.08 -15.39
CA TRP A 151 13.42 -8.37 -14.88
C TRP A 151 14.56 -9.12 -14.19
N ASP A 152 14.28 -9.68 -13.02
CA ASP A 152 15.14 -10.62 -12.31
C ASP A 152 14.30 -11.86 -11.95
N GLU A 153 14.77 -13.07 -12.27
CA GLU A 153 14.03 -14.30 -12.01
C GLU A 153 13.75 -14.53 -10.49
N ASN A 154 14.52 -13.89 -9.63
CA ASN A 154 14.31 -13.94 -8.18
C ASN A 154 12.99 -13.28 -7.73
N VAL A 155 12.37 -12.43 -8.54
CA VAL A 155 11.07 -11.81 -8.19
C VAL A 155 9.97 -12.86 -8.09
N MET A 156 10.07 -13.97 -8.86
CA MET A 156 9.14 -15.10 -8.78
C MET A 156 9.40 -16.03 -7.60
N ASN A 157 10.55 -15.92 -6.96
CA ASN A 157 11.00 -16.77 -5.84
C ASN A 157 10.87 -16.05 -4.48
N HIS A 158 9.94 -15.09 -4.33
CA HIS A 158 9.76 -14.28 -3.12
C HIS A 158 9.60 -15.14 -1.85
N ASN A 159 8.96 -16.32 -1.95
CA ASN A 159 8.73 -17.26 -0.88
C ASN A 159 10.02 -18.00 -0.41
N LYS A 160 11.10 -17.94 -1.18
CA LYS A 160 12.42 -18.51 -0.82
C LYS A 160 13.31 -17.48 -0.10
N SER A 161 12.86 -16.22 0.02
CA SER A 161 13.62 -15.16 0.68
C SER A 161 13.67 -15.40 2.18
N SER A 162 14.86 -15.36 2.78
CA SER A 162 15.08 -15.43 4.23
C SER A 162 14.71 -14.13 4.98
N ARG A 163 14.14 -13.13 4.29
CA ARG A 163 13.80 -11.83 4.89
C ARG A 163 12.66 -11.97 5.89
N ILE A 164 12.83 -11.36 7.06
CA ILE A 164 11.80 -11.30 8.09
C ILE A 164 10.69 -10.35 7.60
N ILE A 165 9.48 -10.88 7.45
CA ILE A 165 8.28 -10.11 7.13
C ILE A 165 7.59 -9.78 8.46
N ARG A 166 7.47 -8.50 8.79
CA ARG A 166 6.89 -8.01 10.06
C ARG A 166 5.47 -7.46 9.85
N THR A 167 4.60 -8.22 9.18
CA THR A 167 3.21 -7.80 8.95
C THR A 167 2.25 -8.92 9.31
N LEU A 168 0.96 -8.58 9.50
CA LEU A 168 -0.10 -9.58 9.78
C LEU A 168 -0.22 -10.67 8.70
N SER A 169 0.28 -10.39 7.49
CA SER A 169 0.27 -11.33 6.35
C SER A 169 1.54 -12.21 6.27
N PHE A 170 2.33 -12.33 7.35
CA PHE A 170 3.58 -13.09 7.39
C PHE A 170 3.46 -14.48 6.77
N ASP A 171 2.48 -15.26 7.21
CA ASP A 171 2.24 -16.62 6.74
C ASP A 171 1.88 -16.69 5.25
N GLN A 172 1.16 -15.69 4.73
CA GLN A 172 0.74 -15.66 3.33
C GLN A 172 1.88 -15.21 2.41
N ALA A 173 2.65 -14.22 2.85
CA ALA A 173 3.73 -13.66 2.06
C ALA A 173 4.94 -14.62 1.90
N ASN A 174 5.04 -15.65 2.75
CA ASN A 174 6.06 -16.70 2.65
C ASN A 174 5.60 -17.92 1.84
N LYS A 175 4.38 -17.90 1.29
CA LYS A 175 3.87 -18.99 0.45
C LYS A 175 3.92 -18.60 -1.02
N PRO A 176 4.01 -19.56 -1.95
CA PRO A 176 3.86 -19.27 -3.37
C PRO A 176 2.53 -18.55 -3.66
N ILE A 177 2.52 -17.70 -4.67
CA ILE A 177 1.28 -17.08 -5.15
C ILE A 177 0.30 -18.19 -5.53
N SER A 178 -0.92 -18.16 -4.99
CA SER A 178 -1.94 -19.18 -5.27
C SER A 178 -3.35 -18.59 -5.29
N ASN A 179 -4.19 -19.12 -6.19
CA ASN A 179 -5.59 -18.72 -6.35
C ASN A 179 -6.48 -19.12 -5.16
N LYS A 180 -6.00 -19.94 -4.24
CA LYS A 180 -6.81 -20.47 -3.11
C LYS A 180 -7.24 -19.40 -2.11
N VAL A 181 -6.58 -18.24 -2.12
CA VAL A 181 -6.84 -17.14 -1.15
C VAL A 181 -7.83 -16.10 -1.68
N SER A 182 -8.14 -16.12 -2.99
CA SER A 182 -8.95 -15.06 -3.61
C SER A 182 -10.43 -15.09 -3.21
N ASN A 183 -10.99 -16.22 -2.75
CA ASN A 183 -12.41 -16.43 -2.52
C ASN A 183 -12.77 -16.85 -1.08
N THR A 184 -12.18 -16.22 -0.08
CA THR A 184 -12.43 -16.58 1.33
C THR A 184 -13.82 -16.20 1.83
N THR A 185 -14.54 -15.34 1.13
CA THR A 185 -15.89 -14.86 1.51
C THR A 185 -16.99 -15.86 1.21
N LYS A 186 -16.83 -16.76 0.23
CA LYS A 186 -17.87 -17.75 -0.14
C LYS A 186 -18.39 -18.58 1.04
N ASN A 187 -17.50 -18.94 1.95
CA ASN A 187 -17.88 -19.75 3.13
C ASN A 187 -18.56 -18.94 4.23
N TYR A 188 -18.64 -17.63 4.10
CA TYR A 188 -19.13 -16.69 5.11
C TYR A 188 -20.25 -15.78 4.60
N GLU A 189 -20.81 -16.02 3.41
CA GLU A 189 -21.84 -15.16 2.78
C GLU A 189 -23.00 -14.85 3.69
N SER A 190 -23.48 -15.85 4.45
CA SER A 190 -24.57 -15.67 5.42
C SER A 190 -24.21 -14.75 6.59
N MET A 191 -22.92 -14.63 6.93
CA MET A 191 -22.43 -13.82 8.04
C MET A 191 -22.07 -12.38 7.61
N ILE A 192 -21.69 -12.20 6.34
CA ILE A 192 -21.24 -10.93 5.78
C ILE A 192 -22.26 -10.24 4.89
N GLY A 193 -23.53 -10.68 4.96
CA GLY A 193 -24.61 -10.12 4.13
C GLY A 193 -24.76 -8.59 4.26
N ASP A 194 -24.50 -8.03 5.44
CA ASP A 194 -24.53 -6.58 5.64
C ASP A 194 -23.33 -5.88 5.01
N LEU A 195 -22.16 -6.52 4.96
CA LEU A 195 -21.00 -6.00 4.23
C LEU A 195 -21.24 -6.02 2.71
N ILE A 196 -21.83 -7.11 2.19
CA ILE A 196 -22.13 -7.24 0.75
C ILE A 196 -23.07 -6.13 0.26
N LYS A 197 -24.06 -5.74 1.07
CA LYS A 197 -25.01 -4.65 0.73
C LYS A 197 -24.35 -3.27 0.61
N GLU A 198 -23.15 -3.10 1.15
CA GLU A 198 -22.44 -1.83 1.10
C GLU A 198 -21.75 -1.59 -0.27
N PHE A 199 -21.60 -2.63 -1.10
CA PHE A 199 -20.93 -2.60 -2.41
C PHE A 199 -21.84 -3.11 -3.53
#